data_4b3fc0253ef7d93573e814584e1a8472
#
_entry.id   4b3fc0253ef7d93573e814584e1a8472
#
_cell.length_a   1.000
_cell.length_b   1.000
_cell.length_c   1.000
_cell.angle_alpha   90.00
_cell.angle_beta   90.00
_cell.angle_gamma   90.00
#
_symmetry.space_group_name_H-M   'P 1'
#
loop_
_entity.id
_entity.type
_entity.pdbx_description
1 polymer ?
#
loop_
_entity_poly.entity_id
_entity_poly.type
_entity_poly.pdbx_seq_one_letter_code
_entity_poly.pdbx_strand_id
1 'polypeptide(L)'
;MLPAITDIARHVPDAQIDWVVEEAFAEIPSWHPAVNEIIKVAHRRWRKSWWSSQVRTERKALKERLRSTQYDIVLDMQALLKSAWLVRQARGVRHGLDWRSAREPLASLFYNVRHRVEFWQPAVIRQRKLAGLTFGYQPAGLPDFGLQSFVRQAGQAGQAATPVHDVGSDGLNATELPRLHHLDTDRGYAVIMPSASRDDKLWPEEDWRAVFRRLREAGCTLKLLAGNESEAQRAGLLVAGMDGAEVMPRMDLSSVARLLAGSRLMVGLDSGLTHLSAALGRPTIGIYRASTPVRTPLVGSNYTASLGDRGASPSREAVMAAVEQALAAQ
;
A
#
# COMPACT_ATOMS: atom_id res chain seq x y z
N MET A 1 2.65 6.57 5.56
CA MET A 1 1.90 7.58 6.37
C MET A 1 1.16 6.96 7.55
N LEU A 2 0.52 5.79 7.41
CA LEU A 2 -0.23 5.15 8.51
C LEU A 2 0.52 5.13 9.86
N PRO A 3 1.83 4.77 9.94
CA PRO A 3 2.53 4.80 11.22
C PRO A 3 2.61 6.18 11.90
N ALA A 4 2.62 7.25 11.11
CA ALA A 4 2.56 8.59 11.70
C ALA A 4 1.17 8.91 12.27
N ILE A 5 0.11 8.39 11.68
CA ILE A 5 -1.26 8.50 12.21
C ILE A 5 -1.40 7.70 13.51
N THR A 6 -0.85 6.48 13.55
CA THR A 6 -0.81 5.67 14.78
C THR A 6 -0.07 6.40 15.90
N ASP A 7 1.08 7.03 15.59
CA ASP A 7 1.85 7.82 16.56
C ASP A 7 1.05 9.03 17.06
N ILE A 8 0.39 9.78 16.15
CA ILE A 8 -0.46 10.92 16.55
C ILE A 8 -1.56 10.45 17.51
N ALA A 9 -2.29 9.40 17.14
CA ALA A 9 -3.37 8.87 17.97
C ALA A 9 -2.92 8.42 19.36
N ARG A 10 -1.67 7.95 19.50
CA ARG A 10 -1.09 7.55 20.80
C ARG A 10 -0.65 8.72 21.66
N HIS A 11 -0.17 9.80 21.06
CA HIS A 11 0.43 10.92 21.78
C HIS A 11 -0.51 12.12 21.91
N VAL A 12 -1.55 12.19 21.12
CA VAL A 12 -2.56 13.26 21.13
C VAL A 12 -3.93 12.58 21.31
N PRO A 13 -4.34 12.35 22.57
CA PRO A 13 -5.66 11.79 22.86
C PRO A 13 -6.76 12.66 22.23
N ASP A 14 -7.82 12.02 21.76
CA ASP A 14 -9.00 12.65 21.14
C ASP A 14 -8.73 13.41 19.83
N ALA A 15 -7.56 13.24 19.22
CA ALA A 15 -7.27 13.82 17.92
C ALA A 15 -8.26 13.30 16.85
N GLN A 16 -8.99 14.19 16.22
CA GLN A 16 -9.82 13.90 15.05
C GLN A 16 -8.99 14.13 13.79
N ILE A 17 -8.73 13.06 13.05
CA ILE A 17 -7.83 13.08 11.90
C ILE A 17 -8.63 12.90 10.61
N ASP A 18 -8.76 13.98 9.83
CA ASP A 18 -9.28 13.94 8.48
C ASP A 18 -8.14 13.74 7.48
N TRP A 19 -8.30 12.83 6.55
CA TRP A 19 -7.24 12.48 5.61
C TRP A 19 -7.63 12.81 4.16
N VAL A 20 -6.88 13.72 3.55
CA VAL A 20 -6.99 14.01 2.12
C VAL A 20 -6.17 12.99 1.33
N VAL A 21 -6.82 12.26 0.42
CA VAL A 21 -6.19 11.16 -0.34
C VAL A 21 -6.70 11.09 -1.77
N GLU A 22 -5.87 10.65 -2.70
CA GLU A 22 -6.27 10.33 -4.09
C GLU A 22 -7.36 9.26 -4.09
N GLU A 23 -8.44 9.44 -4.86
CA GLU A 23 -9.63 8.57 -4.87
C GLU A 23 -9.29 7.08 -5.04
N ALA A 24 -8.27 6.75 -5.86
CA ALA A 24 -7.82 5.38 -6.09
C ALA A 24 -7.20 4.69 -4.86
N PHE A 25 -6.88 5.43 -3.80
CA PHE A 25 -6.26 4.92 -2.58
C PHE A 25 -7.07 5.21 -1.32
N ALA A 26 -8.32 5.66 -1.50
CA ALA A 26 -9.17 6.08 -0.39
C ALA A 26 -9.49 4.95 0.62
N GLU A 27 -9.45 3.70 0.17
CA GLU A 27 -9.68 2.54 1.02
C GLU A 27 -8.57 2.35 2.08
N ILE A 28 -7.30 2.67 1.77
CA ILE A 28 -6.18 2.43 2.69
C ILE A 28 -6.34 3.18 4.02
N PRO A 29 -6.59 4.50 4.05
CA PRO A 29 -6.80 5.19 5.30
C PRO A 29 -8.10 4.79 6.02
N SER A 30 -9.11 4.24 5.33
CA SER A 30 -10.35 3.77 5.98
C SER A 30 -10.16 2.54 6.86
N TRP A 31 -9.07 1.82 6.69
CA TRP A 31 -8.76 0.66 7.54
C TRP A 31 -8.12 1.07 8.88
N HIS A 32 -7.71 2.33 9.02
CA HIS A 32 -7.03 2.81 10.23
C HIS A 32 -8.06 3.42 11.22
N PRO A 33 -8.16 2.91 12.46
CA PRO A 33 -9.22 3.30 13.38
C PRO A 33 -9.17 4.77 13.82
N ALA A 34 -8.01 5.43 13.74
CA ALA A 34 -7.86 6.84 14.12
C ALA A 34 -8.18 7.83 12.98
N VAL A 35 -8.54 7.36 11.79
CA VAL A 35 -8.98 8.25 10.70
C VAL A 35 -10.47 8.50 10.83
N ASN A 36 -10.84 9.77 11.04
CA ASN A 36 -12.21 10.21 11.21
C ASN A 36 -12.93 10.36 9.88
N GLU A 37 -12.36 11.14 8.95
CA GLU A 37 -12.95 11.40 7.63
C GLU A 37 -11.93 11.22 6.52
N ILE A 38 -12.40 10.72 5.37
CA ILE A 38 -11.61 10.57 4.15
C ILE A 38 -12.09 11.55 3.10
N ILE A 39 -11.27 12.54 2.80
CA ILE A 39 -11.54 13.57 1.79
C ILE A 39 -10.85 13.15 0.49
N LYS A 40 -11.65 12.71 -0.48
CA LYS A 40 -11.15 12.20 -1.77
C LYS A 40 -10.75 13.35 -2.69
N VAL A 41 -9.59 13.20 -3.34
CA VAL A 41 -9.14 14.07 -4.44
C VAL A 41 -8.87 13.22 -5.68
N ALA A 42 -9.08 13.76 -6.86
CA ALA A 42 -8.96 13.03 -8.12
C ALA A 42 -7.96 13.71 -9.08
N HIS A 43 -6.78 14.09 -8.57
CA HIS A 43 -5.79 14.82 -9.37
C HIS A 43 -5.41 14.13 -10.67
N ARG A 44 -5.30 12.78 -10.65
CA ARG A 44 -4.97 12.00 -11.85
C ARG A 44 -6.03 12.10 -12.92
N ARG A 45 -7.30 12.02 -12.53
CA ARG A 45 -8.46 12.13 -13.43
C ARG A 45 -8.66 13.58 -13.87
N TRP A 46 -8.61 14.54 -12.95
CA TRP A 46 -8.77 15.96 -13.25
C TRP A 46 -7.73 16.49 -14.24
N ARG A 47 -6.51 16.01 -14.20
CA ARG A 47 -5.46 16.41 -15.14
C ARG A 47 -5.76 15.99 -16.59
N LYS A 48 -6.50 14.88 -16.78
CA LYS A 48 -6.88 14.40 -18.12
C LYS A 48 -8.02 15.21 -18.74
N SER A 49 -8.86 15.86 -17.93
CA SER A 49 -10.09 16.52 -18.37
C SER A 49 -10.29 17.87 -17.66
N TRP A 50 -9.23 18.66 -17.48
CA TRP A 50 -9.21 19.85 -16.65
C TRP A 50 -10.16 20.98 -17.12
N TRP A 51 -10.56 20.98 -18.40
CA TRP A 51 -11.56 21.92 -18.97
C TRP A 51 -13.02 21.53 -18.65
N SER A 52 -13.29 20.31 -18.24
CA SER A 52 -14.64 19.82 -18.00
C SER A 52 -15.34 20.64 -16.91
N SER A 53 -16.61 20.95 -17.14
CA SER A 53 -17.48 21.59 -16.14
C SER A 53 -17.59 20.74 -14.89
N GLN A 54 -17.68 19.41 -15.04
CA GLN A 54 -17.67 18.45 -13.94
C GLN A 54 -16.43 18.60 -13.06
N VAL A 55 -15.24 18.63 -13.67
CA VAL A 55 -13.98 18.80 -12.93
C VAL A 55 -13.94 20.13 -12.17
N ARG A 56 -14.46 21.21 -12.76
CA ARG A 56 -14.56 22.50 -12.07
C ARG A 56 -15.50 22.43 -10.85
N THR A 57 -16.64 21.76 -11.00
CA THR A 57 -17.60 21.56 -9.91
C THR A 57 -16.99 20.72 -8.79
N GLU A 58 -16.35 19.60 -9.10
CA GLU A 58 -15.69 18.74 -8.11
C GLU A 58 -14.58 19.48 -7.35
N ARG A 59 -13.75 20.26 -8.05
CA ARG A 59 -12.70 21.08 -7.41
C ARG A 59 -13.28 22.20 -6.53
N LYS A 60 -14.42 22.78 -6.92
CA LYS A 60 -15.13 23.77 -6.10
C LYS A 60 -15.67 23.11 -4.84
N ALA A 61 -16.35 21.97 -4.96
CA ALA A 61 -16.87 21.22 -3.83
C ALA A 61 -15.75 20.79 -2.85
N LEU A 62 -14.61 20.28 -3.36
CA LEU A 62 -13.44 19.98 -2.53
C LEU A 62 -12.95 21.22 -1.78
N LYS A 63 -12.82 22.36 -2.45
CA LYS A 63 -12.38 23.60 -1.82
C LYS A 63 -13.35 24.04 -0.73
N GLU A 64 -14.65 23.95 -0.97
CA GLU A 64 -15.69 24.25 0.02
C GLU A 64 -15.60 23.31 1.22
N ARG A 65 -15.43 21.98 0.97
CA ARG A 65 -15.25 20.98 2.05
C ARG A 65 -14.00 21.29 2.89
N LEU A 66 -12.86 21.59 2.28
CA LEU A 66 -11.63 21.92 3.00
C LEU A 66 -11.73 23.22 3.81
N ARG A 67 -12.63 24.14 3.42
CA ARG A 67 -12.88 25.42 4.10
C ARG A 67 -13.98 25.37 5.16
N SER A 68 -14.84 24.35 5.13
CA SER A 68 -15.97 24.25 6.06
C SER A 68 -15.56 23.95 7.49
N THR A 69 -14.39 23.30 7.66
CA THR A 69 -13.87 22.95 8.98
C THR A 69 -12.69 23.84 9.34
N GLN A 70 -12.68 24.34 10.58
CA GLN A 70 -11.52 24.99 11.19
C GLN A 70 -10.68 23.90 11.86
N TYR A 71 -9.49 23.64 11.32
CA TYR A 71 -8.52 22.70 11.87
C TYR A 71 -7.54 23.43 12.78
N ASP A 72 -7.11 22.81 13.86
CA ASP A 72 -6.00 23.32 14.66
C ASP A 72 -4.70 23.20 13.86
N ILE A 73 -4.49 22.05 13.19
CA ILE A 73 -3.30 21.75 12.41
C ILE A 73 -3.69 21.19 11.04
N VAL A 74 -3.03 21.68 10.00
CA VAL A 74 -3.08 21.15 8.63
C VAL A 74 -1.68 20.67 8.26
N LEU A 75 -1.46 19.35 8.17
CA LEU A 75 -0.13 18.76 8.01
C LEU A 75 0.08 18.18 6.59
N ASP A 76 1.07 18.68 5.85
CA ASP A 76 1.49 18.10 4.57
C ASP A 76 2.62 17.09 4.75
N MET A 77 2.29 15.81 4.64
CA MET A 77 3.26 14.72 4.72
C MET A 77 3.91 14.36 3.37
N GLN A 78 3.45 14.94 2.24
CA GLN A 78 4.01 14.67 0.90
C GLN A 78 5.08 15.68 0.51
N ALA A 79 4.92 16.93 0.89
CA ALA A 79 5.76 18.06 0.51
C ALA A 79 5.98 18.18 -1.01
N LEU A 80 4.86 18.15 -1.75
CA LEU A 80 4.77 18.37 -3.18
C LEU A 80 3.93 19.62 -3.45
N LEU A 81 4.16 20.32 -4.55
CA LEU A 81 3.36 21.51 -4.91
C LEU A 81 1.86 21.22 -4.98
N LYS A 82 1.49 20.04 -5.49
CA LYS A 82 0.08 19.63 -5.56
C LYS A 82 -0.56 19.46 -4.19
N SER A 83 0.16 18.90 -3.20
CA SER A 83 -0.34 18.75 -1.82
C SER A 83 -0.30 20.09 -1.08
N ALA A 84 0.75 20.86 -1.24
CA ALA A 84 0.87 22.20 -0.67
C ALA A 84 -0.26 23.14 -1.13
N TRP A 85 -0.69 23.02 -2.39
CA TRP A 85 -1.83 23.75 -2.90
C TRP A 85 -3.15 23.35 -2.20
N LEU A 86 -3.36 22.07 -1.89
CA LEU A 86 -4.50 21.59 -1.10
C LEU A 86 -4.47 22.13 0.33
N VAL A 87 -3.31 22.04 0.98
CA VAL A 87 -3.08 22.57 2.33
C VAL A 87 -3.44 24.07 2.41
N ARG A 88 -3.14 24.85 1.38
CA ARG A 88 -3.53 26.27 1.31
C ARG A 88 -5.05 26.48 1.28
N GLN A 89 -5.83 25.50 0.83
CA GLN A 89 -7.31 25.63 0.79
C GLN A 89 -7.95 25.39 2.15
N ALA A 90 -7.32 24.58 3.03
CA ALA A 90 -7.84 24.30 4.36
C ALA A 90 -7.59 25.49 5.32
N ARG A 91 -8.45 25.59 6.33
CA ARG A 91 -8.33 26.58 7.41
C ARG A 91 -7.60 25.94 8.59
N GLY A 92 -6.50 26.53 9.04
CA GLY A 92 -5.70 26.07 10.17
C GLY A 92 -4.24 26.45 10.06
N VAL A 93 -3.46 26.12 11.08
CA VAL A 93 -2.00 26.32 11.06
C VAL A 93 -1.37 25.25 10.18
N ARG A 94 -0.69 25.66 9.12
CA ARG A 94 -0.17 24.78 8.09
C ARG A 94 1.26 24.37 8.44
N HIS A 95 1.45 23.08 8.65
CA HIS A 95 2.74 22.45 8.94
C HIS A 95 3.23 21.65 7.72
N GLY A 96 4.53 21.60 7.51
CA GLY A 96 5.15 20.79 6.47
C GLY A 96 6.68 20.81 6.56
N LEU A 97 7.33 20.19 5.59
CA LEU A 97 8.79 20.13 5.53
C LEU A 97 9.39 21.47 5.06
N ASP A 98 10.57 21.80 5.58
CA ASP A 98 11.33 22.97 5.13
C ASP A 98 11.89 22.80 3.72
N TRP A 99 12.50 23.85 3.18
CA TRP A 99 13.09 23.90 1.85
C TRP A 99 14.11 22.78 1.57
N ARG A 100 14.91 22.40 2.58
CA ARG A 100 15.97 21.38 2.45
C ARG A 100 15.43 19.96 2.60
N SER A 101 14.31 19.82 3.23
CA SER A 101 13.67 18.53 3.53
C SER A 101 12.58 18.16 2.53
N ALA A 102 11.94 19.14 1.91
CA ALA A 102 10.83 18.92 0.98
C ALA A 102 11.30 18.21 -0.30
N ARG A 103 10.46 17.33 -0.86
CA ARG A 103 10.72 16.71 -2.15
C ARG A 103 10.68 17.74 -3.30
N GLU A 104 9.75 18.70 -3.20
CA GLU A 104 9.68 19.87 -4.06
C GLU A 104 9.86 21.09 -3.15
N PRO A 105 11.05 21.73 -3.12
CA PRO A 105 11.38 22.79 -2.16
C PRO A 105 10.38 23.94 -2.11
N LEU A 106 9.83 24.34 -3.25
CA LEU A 106 8.83 25.41 -3.35
C LEU A 106 7.54 25.11 -2.55
N ALA A 107 7.22 23.84 -2.25
CA ALA A 107 6.09 23.49 -1.41
C ALA A 107 6.19 24.12 -0.01
N SER A 108 7.41 24.32 0.50
CA SER A 108 7.66 24.92 1.82
C SER A 108 7.11 26.34 1.97
N LEU A 109 6.93 27.06 0.87
CA LEU A 109 6.38 28.43 0.88
C LEU A 109 4.91 28.49 1.30
N PHE A 110 4.20 27.35 1.24
CA PHE A 110 2.77 27.26 1.60
C PHE A 110 2.53 27.00 3.09
N TYR A 111 3.58 26.68 3.87
CA TYR A 111 3.48 26.33 5.27
C TYR A 111 3.75 27.50 6.20
N ASN A 112 3.00 27.61 7.29
CA ASN A 112 3.22 28.56 8.37
C ASN A 112 4.38 28.11 9.25
N VAL A 113 4.42 26.81 9.57
CA VAL A 113 5.46 26.16 10.36
C VAL A 113 6.19 25.14 9.50
N ARG A 114 7.51 25.24 9.46
CA ARG A 114 8.38 24.43 8.62
C ARG A 114 9.31 23.61 9.48
N HIS A 115 9.30 22.29 9.24
CA HIS A 115 10.10 21.35 10.02
C HIS A 115 11.25 20.79 9.19
N ARG A 116 12.43 20.70 9.81
CA ARG A 116 13.60 20.09 9.20
C ARG A 116 13.65 18.62 9.53
N VAL A 117 13.60 17.76 8.49
CA VAL A 117 13.74 16.31 8.59
C VAL A 117 14.72 15.85 7.53
N GLU A 118 15.73 15.07 7.93
CA GLU A 118 16.76 14.55 7.04
C GLU A 118 16.18 13.88 5.80
N PHE A 119 16.67 14.26 4.61
CA PHE A 119 16.10 13.85 3.32
C PHE A 119 16.35 12.37 3.00
N TRP A 120 17.53 11.86 3.35
CA TRP A 120 17.98 10.50 2.98
C TRP A 120 17.52 9.39 3.94
N GLN A 121 16.62 9.67 4.84
CA GLN A 121 15.99 8.67 5.70
C GLN A 121 14.83 7.98 4.99
N PRO A 122 14.46 6.74 5.42
CA PRO A 122 13.28 6.06 4.96
C PRO A 122 12.01 6.91 5.08
N ALA A 123 11.15 6.85 4.06
CA ALA A 123 9.95 7.70 3.98
C ALA A 123 9.03 7.56 5.21
N VAL A 124 8.87 6.32 5.72
CA VAL A 124 8.07 6.06 6.93
C VAL A 124 8.65 6.80 8.14
N ILE A 125 9.96 6.73 8.33
CA ILE A 125 10.65 7.40 9.46
C ILE A 125 10.53 8.92 9.33
N ARG A 126 10.69 9.46 8.11
CA ARG A 126 10.54 10.90 7.86
C ARG A 126 9.14 11.41 8.21
N GLN A 127 8.11 10.66 7.85
CA GLN A 127 6.72 11.03 8.13
C GLN A 127 6.41 10.97 9.63
N ARG A 128 6.91 9.96 10.34
CA ARG A 128 6.81 9.87 11.80
C ARG A 128 7.54 11.04 12.49
N LYS A 129 8.75 11.39 12.05
CA LYS A 129 9.51 12.53 12.58
C LYS A 129 8.80 13.86 12.32
N LEU A 130 8.24 14.05 11.11
CA LEU A 130 7.48 15.26 10.80
C LEU A 130 6.25 15.39 11.72
N ALA A 131 5.51 14.31 11.92
CA ALA A 131 4.39 14.29 12.86
C ALA A 131 4.86 14.59 14.29
N GLY A 132 5.93 13.96 14.76
CA GLY A 132 6.50 14.21 16.08
C GLY A 132 6.90 15.67 16.31
N LEU A 133 7.57 16.29 15.32
CA LEU A 133 7.93 17.71 15.36
C LEU A 133 6.69 18.63 15.34
N THR A 134 5.63 18.21 14.65
CA THR A 134 4.38 18.99 14.56
C THR A 134 3.60 18.97 15.88
N PHE A 135 3.54 17.82 16.54
CA PHE A 135 2.72 17.60 17.75
C PHE A 135 3.53 17.58 19.06
N GLY A 136 4.84 17.78 19.01
CA GLY A 136 5.68 17.90 20.21
C GLY A 136 6.07 16.57 20.85
N TYR A 137 6.11 15.45 20.09
CA TYR A 137 6.56 14.15 20.61
C TYR A 137 7.73 13.57 19.79
N GLN A 138 8.41 12.58 20.36
CA GLN A 138 9.45 11.83 19.64
C GLN A 138 8.92 10.44 19.30
N PRO A 139 8.87 10.07 18.00
CA PRO A 139 8.46 8.73 17.60
C PRO A 139 9.43 7.68 18.16
N ALA A 140 8.90 6.70 18.86
CA ALA A 140 9.67 5.59 19.42
C ALA A 140 9.23 4.24 18.86
N GLY A 141 10.09 3.22 19.01
CA GLY A 141 9.80 1.84 18.60
C GLY A 141 9.63 1.63 17.10
N LEU A 142 9.26 0.41 16.72
CA LEU A 142 9.00 0.03 15.34
C LEU A 142 7.75 0.74 14.81
N PRO A 143 7.72 1.04 13.50
CA PRO A 143 6.53 1.62 12.85
C PRO A 143 5.32 0.68 12.96
N ASP A 144 4.24 1.16 13.58
CA ASP A 144 2.95 0.47 13.65
C ASP A 144 1.98 1.10 12.65
N PHE A 145 1.44 0.27 11.77
CA PHE A 145 0.56 0.73 10.70
C PHE A 145 -0.91 0.88 11.13
N GLY A 146 -1.27 0.43 12.34
CA GLY A 146 -2.64 0.52 12.87
C GLY A 146 -3.65 -0.38 12.15
N LEU A 147 -3.19 -1.42 11.44
CA LEU A 147 -4.02 -2.29 10.60
C LEU A 147 -4.46 -3.60 11.28
N GLN A 148 -4.20 -3.79 12.57
CA GLN A 148 -4.48 -5.04 13.28
C GLN A 148 -5.98 -5.40 13.28
N SER A 149 -6.86 -4.41 13.38
CA SER A 149 -8.32 -4.62 13.31
C SER A 149 -8.74 -5.12 11.93
N PHE A 150 -8.20 -4.51 10.87
CA PHE A 150 -8.45 -4.96 9.50
C PHE A 150 -7.94 -6.38 9.27
N VAL A 151 -6.73 -6.73 9.72
CA VAL A 151 -6.16 -8.07 9.58
C VAL A 151 -6.99 -9.12 10.32
N ARG A 152 -7.47 -8.83 11.54
CA ARG A 152 -8.36 -9.73 12.28
C ARG A 152 -9.68 -9.97 11.55
N GLN A 153 -10.31 -8.92 11.03
CA GLN A 153 -11.55 -9.04 10.24
C GLN A 153 -11.35 -9.85 8.95
N ALA A 154 -10.21 -9.62 8.28
CA ALA A 154 -9.85 -10.39 7.08
C ALA A 154 -9.70 -11.88 7.38
N GLY A 155 -9.07 -12.25 8.50
CA GLY A 155 -8.95 -13.65 8.95
C GLY A 155 -10.29 -14.31 9.26
N GLN A 156 -11.21 -13.60 9.91
CA GLN A 156 -12.54 -14.09 10.22
C GLN A 156 -13.41 -14.30 8.96
N ALA A 157 -13.32 -13.38 8.00
CA ALA A 157 -14.06 -13.51 6.73
C ALA A 157 -13.57 -14.69 5.88
N GLY A 158 -12.28 -15.04 5.96
CA GLY A 158 -11.73 -16.24 5.31
C GLY A 158 -12.24 -17.56 5.91
N GLN A 159 -12.60 -17.58 7.18
CA GLN A 159 -13.16 -18.76 7.86
C GLN A 159 -14.69 -18.88 7.71
N ALA A 160 -15.39 -17.78 7.43
CA ALA A 160 -16.84 -17.71 7.33
C ALA A 160 -17.42 -17.97 5.93
N ALA A 161 -16.59 -18.29 4.94
CA ALA A 161 -17.06 -18.68 3.61
C ALA A 161 -17.57 -20.13 3.60
N THR A 162 -18.59 -20.44 4.42
CA THR A 162 -19.48 -21.57 4.22
C THR A 162 -20.40 -21.26 3.04
N PRO A 163 -20.74 -22.26 2.19
CA PRO A 163 -21.62 -22.04 1.05
C PRO A 163 -22.99 -21.62 1.53
N VAL A 164 -23.42 -20.41 1.18
CA VAL A 164 -24.84 -20.04 1.34
C VAL A 164 -25.61 -20.85 0.34
N HIS A 165 -26.38 -21.84 0.86
CA HIS A 165 -27.42 -22.51 0.12
C HIS A 165 -28.53 -21.51 -0.25
N ASP A 166 -28.78 -21.46 -1.54
CA ASP A 166 -30.04 -21.23 -2.25
C ASP A 166 -31.11 -20.36 -1.56
N VAL A 167 -31.31 -19.16 -2.09
CA VAL A 167 -32.61 -18.47 -2.02
C VAL A 167 -32.98 -18.02 -3.44
N GLY A 168 -34.07 -18.59 -3.90
CA GLY A 168 -34.99 -18.37 -4.97
C GLY A 168 -34.70 -17.29 -6.03
N SER A 169 -34.89 -17.78 -7.24
CA SER A 169 -35.06 -17.09 -8.53
C SER A 169 -35.77 -15.75 -8.46
N ASP A 170 -35.15 -14.68 -9.00
CA ASP A 170 -35.77 -13.86 -10.05
C ASP A 170 -34.66 -13.00 -10.74
N GLY A 171 -34.67 -13.13 -12.05
CA GLY A 171 -33.67 -12.77 -13.01
C GLY A 171 -33.07 -11.37 -12.93
N LEU A 172 -31.77 -11.33 -12.90
CA LEU A 172 -30.88 -10.36 -13.57
C LEU A 172 -29.48 -10.99 -13.67
N ASN A 173 -28.91 -10.97 -14.85
CA ASN A 173 -27.61 -11.55 -15.19
C ASN A 173 -26.49 -11.08 -14.24
N ALA A 174 -26.21 -11.85 -13.22
CA ALA A 174 -24.99 -11.78 -12.46
C ALA A 174 -23.91 -12.50 -13.28
N THR A 175 -23.03 -11.74 -13.91
CA THR A 175 -21.79 -12.22 -14.51
C THR A 175 -21.06 -13.06 -13.47
N GLU A 176 -20.82 -14.31 -13.78
CA GLU A 176 -20.23 -15.33 -12.90
C GLU A 176 -19.00 -14.82 -12.18
N LEU A 177 -19.12 -14.63 -10.87
CA LEU A 177 -17.96 -14.56 -9.99
C LEU A 177 -17.27 -15.92 -10.06
N PRO A 178 -15.98 -16.02 -10.41
CA PRO A 178 -15.28 -17.30 -10.41
C PRO A 178 -15.39 -17.89 -9.00
N ARG A 179 -15.95 -19.09 -8.90
CA ARG A 179 -15.99 -19.87 -7.65
C ARG A 179 -14.56 -19.93 -7.13
N LEU A 180 -14.33 -19.39 -5.95
CA LEU A 180 -13.11 -19.64 -5.19
C LEU A 180 -13.10 -21.14 -4.90
N HIS A 181 -12.50 -21.92 -5.83
CA HIS A 181 -12.30 -23.35 -5.64
C HIS A 181 -11.52 -23.52 -4.33
N HIS A 182 -11.99 -24.45 -3.50
CA HIS A 182 -11.49 -24.88 -2.23
C HIS A 182 -10.03 -24.46 -1.99
N LEU A 183 -9.86 -23.44 -1.13
CA LEU A 183 -8.59 -23.17 -0.53
C LEU A 183 -8.22 -24.43 0.23
N ASP A 184 -7.19 -25.13 -0.22
CA ASP A 184 -6.54 -26.18 0.56
C ASP A 184 -5.92 -25.45 1.76
N THR A 185 -6.70 -25.32 2.82
CA THR A 185 -6.43 -24.44 3.97
C THR A 185 -5.30 -24.96 4.84
N ASP A 186 -4.89 -26.22 4.63
CA ASP A 186 -3.90 -26.87 5.49
C ASP A 186 -2.44 -26.47 5.17
N ARG A 187 -2.14 -25.92 3.99
CA ARG A 187 -0.77 -25.60 3.57
C ARG A 187 -0.51 -24.13 3.32
N GLY A 188 -1.55 -23.30 3.22
CA GLY A 188 -1.46 -21.86 2.99
C GLY A 188 -1.03 -21.48 1.55
N TYR A 189 -0.96 -20.19 1.27
CA TYR A 189 -0.58 -19.65 -0.04
C TYR A 189 0.44 -18.52 0.07
N ALA A 190 1.27 -18.40 -0.97
CA ALA A 190 2.15 -17.25 -1.18
C ALA A 190 1.53 -16.31 -2.22
N VAL A 191 1.61 -15.01 -1.97
CA VAL A 191 1.22 -14.00 -2.96
C VAL A 191 2.45 -13.54 -3.72
N ILE A 192 2.33 -13.48 -5.04
CA ILE A 192 3.43 -13.09 -5.93
C ILE A 192 3.03 -11.87 -6.74
N MET A 193 3.91 -10.87 -6.81
CA MET A 193 3.77 -9.72 -7.70
C MET A 193 4.95 -9.66 -8.66
N PRO A 194 4.91 -10.46 -9.77
CA PRO A 194 6.05 -10.61 -10.65
C PRO A 194 6.14 -9.52 -11.70
N SER A 195 5.10 -8.67 -11.80
CA SER A 195 4.95 -7.63 -12.81
C SER A 195 4.98 -6.23 -12.22
N ALA A 196 5.43 -5.28 -13.02
CA ALA A 196 5.43 -3.86 -12.72
C ALA A 196 5.08 -3.07 -13.98
N SER A 197 4.67 -1.82 -13.80
CA SER A 197 4.29 -0.91 -14.90
C SER A 197 5.43 -0.51 -15.85
N ARG A 198 6.66 -0.93 -15.56
CA ARG A 198 7.87 -0.62 -16.32
C ARG A 198 8.74 -1.87 -16.46
N ASP A 199 9.24 -2.11 -17.67
CA ASP A 199 10.03 -3.32 -17.98
C ASP A 199 11.41 -3.33 -17.30
N ASP A 200 11.99 -2.16 -17.01
CA ASP A 200 13.26 -2.06 -16.28
C ASP A 200 13.18 -2.54 -14.81
N LYS A 201 11.97 -2.76 -14.30
CA LYS A 201 11.74 -3.35 -12.98
C LYS A 201 11.65 -4.87 -13.00
N LEU A 202 11.45 -5.49 -14.17
CA LEU A 202 11.19 -6.93 -14.28
C LEU A 202 12.42 -7.74 -13.89
N TRP A 203 12.20 -8.76 -13.06
CA TRP A 203 13.21 -9.74 -12.68
C TRP A 203 13.18 -10.92 -13.67
N PRO A 204 14.31 -11.64 -13.92
CA PRO A 204 14.36 -12.73 -14.90
C PRO A 204 13.30 -13.81 -14.64
N GLU A 205 12.72 -14.35 -15.73
CA GLU A 205 11.64 -15.36 -15.63
C GLU A 205 12.13 -16.66 -15.02
N GLU A 206 13.36 -17.10 -15.36
CA GLU A 206 13.96 -18.31 -14.82
C GLU A 206 14.17 -18.22 -13.29
N ASP A 207 14.48 -17.01 -12.78
CA ASP A 207 14.64 -16.75 -11.36
C ASP A 207 13.29 -16.80 -10.64
N TRP A 208 12.23 -16.20 -11.24
CA TRP A 208 10.86 -16.36 -10.76
C TRP A 208 10.44 -17.83 -10.68
N ARG A 209 10.69 -18.61 -11.74
CA ARG A 209 10.35 -20.03 -11.77
C ARG A 209 11.09 -20.84 -10.68
N ALA A 210 12.32 -20.46 -10.35
CA ALA A 210 13.05 -21.07 -9.23
C ALA A 210 12.37 -20.78 -7.89
N VAL A 211 11.98 -19.52 -7.63
CA VAL A 211 11.22 -19.12 -6.43
C VAL A 211 9.90 -19.87 -6.36
N PHE A 212 9.16 -19.97 -7.47
CA PHE A 212 7.87 -20.66 -7.52
C PHE A 212 7.99 -22.14 -7.14
N ARG A 213 8.98 -22.85 -7.72
CA ARG A 213 9.25 -24.25 -7.37
C ARG A 213 9.51 -24.39 -5.89
N ARG A 214 10.37 -23.55 -5.34
CA ARG A 214 10.72 -23.61 -3.91
C ARG A 214 9.51 -23.39 -2.99
N LEU A 215 8.65 -22.43 -3.32
CA LEU A 215 7.43 -22.18 -2.56
C LEU A 215 6.43 -23.34 -2.67
N ARG A 216 6.33 -23.97 -3.85
CA ARG A 216 5.52 -25.17 -4.05
C ARG A 216 6.05 -26.35 -3.23
N GLU A 217 7.35 -26.57 -3.20
CA GLU A 217 8.02 -27.57 -2.34
C GLU A 217 7.74 -27.33 -0.85
N ALA A 218 7.66 -26.06 -0.44
CA ALA A 218 7.26 -25.66 0.91
C ALA A 218 5.75 -25.83 1.18
N GLY A 219 5.00 -26.37 0.21
CA GLY A 219 3.55 -26.61 0.32
C GLY A 219 2.65 -25.40 0.08
N CYS A 220 3.18 -24.25 -0.36
CA CYS A 220 2.35 -23.10 -0.69
C CYS A 220 1.67 -23.25 -2.04
N THR A 221 0.41 -22.87 -2.17
CA THR A 221 -0.15 -22.49 -3.47
C THR A 221 0.29 -21.08 -3.83
N LEU A 222 0.30 -20.73 -5.13
CA LEU A 222 0.78 -19.44 -5.60
C LEU A 222 -0.39 -18.61 -6.14
N LYS A 223 -0.55 -17.39 -5.64
CA LYS A 223 -1.54 -16.41 -6.07
C LYS A 223 -0.81 -15.23 -6.72
N LEU A 224 -0.84 -15.14 -8.07
CA LEU A 224 -0.13 -14.11 -8.79
C LEU A 224 -1.02 -12.89 -9.01
N LEU A 225 -0.56 -11.72 -8.60
CA LEU A 225 -1.26 -10.46 -8.82
C LEU A 225 -0.85 -9.82 -10.14
N ALA A 226 -1.83 -9.22 -10.83
CA ALA A 226 -1.63 -8.43 -12.04
C ALA A 226 -2.51 -7.18 -12.01
N GLY A 227 -1.98 -6.04 -12.42
CA GLY A 227 -2.70 -4.76 -12.44
C GLY A 227 -3.43 -4.48 -13.75
N ASN A 228 -3.06 -5.18 -14.83
CA ASN A 228 -3.64 -5.03 -16.16
C ASN A 228 -3.50 -6.32 -16.96
N GLU A 229 -4.13 -6.37 -18.14
CA GLU A 229 -4.17 -7.54 -19.00
C GLU A 229 -2.77 -8.03 -19.45
N SER A 230 -1.89 -7.12 -19.84
CA SER A 230 -0.52 -7.47 -20.23
C SER A 230 0.28 -8.10 -19.07
N GLU A 231 0.09 -7.61 -17.86
CA GLU A 231 0.70 -8.20 -16.67
C GLU A 231 0.10 -9.57 -16.36
N ALA A 232 -1.22 -9.74 -16.56
CA ALA A 232 -1.90 -11.03 -16.37
C ALA A 232 -1.41 -12.08 -17.35
N GLN A 233 -1.27 -11.74 -18.64
CA GLN A 233 -0.71 -12.61 -19.67
C GLN A 233 0.72 -13.05 -19.32
N ARG A 234 1.57 -12.10 -18.92
CA ARG A 234 2.95 -12.39 -18.47
C ARG A 234 2.98 -13.32 -17.26
N ALA A 235 2.15 -13.04 -16.26
CA ALA A 235 2.03 -13.91 -15.09
C ALA A 235 1.56 -15.32 -15.45
N GLY A 236 0.60 -15.44 -16.39
CA GLY A 236 0.13 -16.73 -16.92
C GLY A 236 1.24 -17.53 -17.59
N LEU A 237 2.11 -16.89 -18.38
CA LEU A 237 3.26 -17.56 -19.01
C LEU A 237 4.28 -18.06 -17.97
N LEU A 238 4.46 -17.33 -16.87
CA LEU A 238 5.37 -17.74 -15.81
C LEU A 238 4.92 -19.01 -15.10
N VAL A 239 3.61 -19.23 -14.95
CA VAL A 239 3.04 -20.39 -14.25
C VAL A 239 2.45 -21.45 -15.19
N ALA A 240 2.62 -21.31 -16.50
CA ALA A 240 2.14 -22.29 -17.48
C ALA A 240 2.64 -23.70 -17.13
N GLY A 241 1.71 -24.66 -16.98
CA GLY A 241 2.02 -26.05 -16.61
C GLY A 241 2.42 -26.26 -15.12
N MET A 242 2.20 -25.26 -14.24
CA MET A 242 2.50 -25.38 -12.82
C MET A 242 1.22 -25.59 -12.01
N ASP A 243 1.05 -26.78 -11.44
CA ASP A 243 -0.08 -27.08 -10.56
C ASP A 243 -0.04 -26.23 -9.28
N GLY A 244 -1.22 -25.78 -8.82
CA GLY A 244 -1.37 -24.97 -7.62
C GLY A 244 -0.82 -23.56 -7.72
N ALA A 245 -0.74 -23.01 -8.94
CA ALA A 245 -0.44 -21.62 -9.22
C ALA A 245 -1.56 -21.04 -10.09
N GLU A 246 -2.04 -19.86 -9.72
CA GLU A 246 -3.09 -19.16 -10.46
C GLU A 246 -2.84 -17.66 -10.54
N VAL A 247 -3.24 -17.06 -11.65
CA VAL A 247 -3.28 -15.59 -11.80
C VAL A 247 -4.61 -15.10 -11.28
N MET A 248 -4.55 -14.21 -10.28
CA MET A 248 -5.75 -13.66 -9.68
C MET A 248 -6.47 -12.72 -10.64
N PRO A 249 -7.80 -12.73 -10.66
CA PRO A 249 -8.57 -11.75 -11.40
C PRO A 249 -8.30 -10.34 -10.86
N ARG A 250 -8.67 -9.34 -11.64
CA ARG A 250 -8.58 -7.96 -11.16
C ARG A 250 -9.53 -7.75 -9.97
N MET A 251 -9.00 -7.29 -8.85
CA MET A 251 -9.69 -7.07 -7.60
C MET A 251 -9.63 -5.61 -7.18
N ASP A 252 -10.57 -5.17 -6.34
CA ASP A 252 -10.46 -3.92 -5.60
C ASP A 252 -9.34 -3.99 -4.55
N LEU A 253 -8.96 -2.84 -4.01
CA LEU A 253 -7.83 -2.75 -3.11
C LEU A 253 -8.08 -3.46 -1.77
N SER A 254 -9.32 -3.44 -1.26
CA SER A 254 -9.71 -4.14 -0.04
C SER A 254 -9.64 -5.67 -0.20
N SER A 255 -10.07 -6.20 -1.34
CA SER A 255 -9.96 -7.62 -1.67
C SER A 255 -8.51 -8.07 -1.79
N VAL A 256 -7.66 -7.27 -2.46
CA VAL A 256 -6.21 -7.53 -2.50
C VAL A 256 -5.60 -7.48 -1.09
N ALA A 257 -5.99 -6.50 -0.27
CA ALA A 257 -5.48 -6.39 1.10
C ALA A 257 -5.89 -7.61 1.97
N ARG A 258 -7.11 -8.12 1.81
CA ARG A 258 -7.55 -9.36 2.50
C ARG A 258 -6.75 -10.58 2.01
N LEU A 259 -6.53 -10.70 0.70
CA LEU A 259 -5.67 -11.75 0.15
C LEU A 259 -4.25 -11.68 0.71
N LEU A 260 -3.66 -10.48 0.77
CA LEU A 260 -2.34 -10.28 1.38
C LEU A 260 -2.36 -10.63 2.87
N ALA A 261 -3.36 -10.18 3.62
CA ALA A 261 -3.48 -10.43 5.06
C ALA A 261 -3.58 -11.93 5.41
N GLY A 262 -4.16 -12.76 4.54
CA GLY A 262 -4.26 -14.21 4.70
C GLY A 262 -3.07 -15.00 4.17
N SER A 263 -2.11 -14.37 3.47
CA SER A 263 -0.97 -15.08 2.87
C SER A 263 0.06 -15.52 3.92
N ARG A 264 0.75 -16.62 3.63
CA ARG A 264 1.93 -17.02 4.39
C ARG A 264 3.08 -16.04 4.21
N LEU A 265 3.34 -15.63 2.96
CA LEU A 265 4.34 -14.62 2.63
C LEU A 265 4.01 -13.97 1.28
N MET A 266 4.69 -12.87 0.99
CA MET A 266 4.67 -12.22 -0.31
C MET A 266 6.08 -12.07 -0.88
N VAL A 267 6.23 -12.36 -2.18
CA VAL A 267 7.42 -12.02 -2.97
C VAL A 267 6.98 -11.12 -4.12
N GLY A 268 7.54 -9.92 -4.22
CA GLY A 268 7.11 -9.00 -5.28
C GLY A 268 8.17 -7.97 -5.67
N LEU A 269 8.01 -7.42 -6.86
CA LEU A 269 8.75 -6.24 -7.29
C LEU A 269 8.41 -5.04 -6.41
N ASP A 270 9.30 -4.04 -6.34
CA ASP A 270 9.04 -2.77 -5.66
C ASP A 270 7.74 -2.12 -6.19
N SER A 271 6.68 -2.27 -5.42
CA SER A 271 5.33 -1.83 -5.73
C SER A 271 4.54 -1.47 -4.47
N GLY A 272 3.45 -0.71 -4.63
CA GLY A 272 2.56 -0.37 -3.50
C GLY A 272 1.97 -1.60 -2.80
N LEU A 273 1.69 -2.70 -3.52
CA LEU A 273 1.14 -3.92 -2.93
C LEU A 273 2.18 -4.70 -2.12
N THR A 274 3.44 -4.68 -2.54
CA THR A 274 4.55 -5.25 -1.77
C THR A 274 4.73 -4.52 -0.44
N HIS A 275 4.68 -3.19 -0.45
CA HIS A 275 4.69 -2.40 0.78
C HIS A 275 3.44 -2.61 1.64
N LEU A 276 2.28 -2.82 1.03
CA LEU A 276 1.04 -3.10 1.75
C LEU A 276 1.10 -4.44 2.48
N SER A 277 1.66 -5.48 1.86
CA SER A 277 1.87 -6.78 2.51
C SER A 277 2.72 -6.66 3.79
N ALA A 278 3.85 -5.96 3.70
CA ALA A 278 4.69 -5.69 4.87
C ALA A 278 3.94 -4.90 5.96
N ALA A 279 3.15 -3.88 5.57
CA ALA A 279 2.33 -3.08 6.48
C ALA A 279 1.22 -3.90 7.16
N LEU A 280 0.70 -4.94 6.50
CA LEU A 280 -0.25 -5.91 7.06
C LEU A 280 0.41 -6.97 7.95
N GLY A 281 1.72 -6.88 8.18
CA GLY A 281 2.47 -7.77 9.06
C GLY A 281 2.76 -9.14 8.44
N ARG A 282 2.79 -9.25 7.12
CA ARG A 282 3.18 -10.51 6.45
C ARG A 282 4.67 -10.54 6.15
N PRO A 283 5.33 -11.72 6.26
CA PRO A 283 6.67 -11.90 5.74
C PRO A 283 6.72 -11.46 4.28
N THR A 284 7.59 -10.50 3.94
CA THR A 284 7.55 -9.85 2.62
C THR A 284 8.94 -9.65 2.07
N ILE A 285 9.15 -10.08 0.83
CA ILE A 285 10.39 -9.92 0.08
C ILE A 285 10.13 -8.98 -1.10
N GLY A 286 10.83 -7.87 -1.14
CA GLY A 286 10.77 -6.87 -2.22
C GLY A 286 12.02 -6.90 -3.07
N ILE A 287 11.83 -7.00 -4.38
CA ILE A 287 12.88 -7.01 -5.40
C ILE A 287 12.96 -5.62 -6.01
N TYR A 288 14.10 -4.96 -5.82
CA TYR A 288 14.39 -3.61 -6.30
C TYR A 288 15.39 -3.67 -7.46
N ARG A 289 15.05 -3.04 -8.60
CA ARG A 289 15.91 -2.95 -9.78
C ARG A 289 16.01 -1.54 -10.35
N ALA A 290 14.90 -0.81 -10.38
CA ALA A 290 14.83 0.55 -10.92
C ALA A 290 14.66 1.63 -9.83
N SER A 291 14.64 1.24 -8.57
CA SER A 291 14.51 2.08 -7.39
C SER A 291 15.49 1.65 -6.32
N THR A 292 15.78 2.56 -5.37
CA THR A 292 16.64 2.25 -4.23
C THR A 292 15.82 1.98 -2.98
N PRO A 293 16.11 0.92 -2.22
CA PRO A 293 15.46 0.66 -0.94
C PRO A 293 15.86 1.65 0.16
N VAL A 294 16.92 2.44 -0.02
CA VAL A 294 17.39 3.39 0.99
C VAL A 294 16.29 4.33 1.46
N ARG A 295 15.47 4.85 0.54
CA ARG A 295 14.39 5.77 0.86
C ARG A 295 13.04 5.10 1.06
N THR A 296 12.84 3.95 0.46
CA THR A 296 11.59 3.20 0.50
C THR A 296 11.84 1.72 0.77
N PRO A 297 12.50 1.36 1.89
CA PRO A 297 12.62 -0.05 2.26
C PRO A 297 11.23 -0.60 2.61
N LEU A 298 11.08 -1.90 2.55
CA LEU A 298 9.95 -2.57 3.17
C LEU A 298 10.02 -2.38 4.69
N VAL A 299 8.90 -2.03 5.28
CA VAL A 299 8.75 -1.85 6.72
C VAL A 299 7.49 -2.56 7.18
N GLY A 300 7.62 -3.44 8.16
CA GLY A 300 6.53 -4.21 8.72
C GLY A 300 6.86 -4.74 10.11
N SER A 301 5.92 -5.39 10.75
CA SER A 301 6.08 -6.02 12.06
C SER A 301 6.63 -7.44 11.99
N ASN A 302 6.75 -8.01 10.80
CA ASN A 302 7.29 -9.35 10.54
C ASN A 302 8.53 -9.24 9.63
N TYR A 303 9.10 -10.38 9.25
CA TYR A 303 10.26 -10.45 8.36
C TYR A 303 10.05 -9.64 7.08
N THR A 304 10.99 -8.77 6.77
CA THR A 304 11.02 -7.98 5.54
C THR A 304 12.41 -7.96 4.95
N ALA A 305 12.52 -8.25 3.66
CA ALA A 305 13.76 -8.13 2.91
C ALA A 305 13.58 -7.19 1.71
N SER A 306 14.45 -6.20 1.58
CA SER A 306 14.51 -5.28 0.44
C SER A 306 15.79 -5.55 -0.33
N LEU A 307 15.69 -6.29 -1.43
CA LEU A 307 16.85 -6.86 -2.15
C LEU A 307 17.09 -6.14 -3.47
N GLY A 308 18.35 -5.86 -3.77
CA GLY A 308 18.77 -5.13 -4.96
C GLY A 308 18.79 -3.61 -4.77
N ASP A 309 19.10 -2.90 -5.84
CA ASP A 309 19.17 -1.43 -5.88
C ASP A 309 18.96 -0.96 -7.32
N ARG A 310 18.90 0.37 -7.51
CA ARG A 310 18.82 0.97 -8.84
C ARG A 310 20.00 0.54 -9.72
N GLY A 311 19.69 -0.20 -10.79
CA GLY A 311 20.68 -0.75 -11.71
C GLY A 311 21.41 -1.99 -11.20
N ALA A 312 21.11 -2.49 -10.01
CA ALA A 312 21.69 -3.70 -9.40
C ALA A 312 20.59 -4.72 -9.06
N SER A 313 20.33 -5.65 -9.97
CA SER A 313 19.37 -6.74 -9.74
C SER A 313 19.87 -7.65 -8.63
N PRO A 314 19.00 -8.07 -7.67
CA PRO A 314 19.42 -9.08 -6.72
C PRO A 314 19.65 -10.42 -7.42
N SER A 315 20.62 -11.21 -6.92
CA SER A 315 20.85 -12.56 -7.42
C SER A 315 19.71 -13.50 -7.00
N ARG A 316 19.57 -14.60 -7.73
CA ARG A 316 18.64 -15.69 -7.39
C ARG A 316 18.89 -16.21 -5.98
N GLU A 317 20.16 -16.43 -5.64
CA GLU A 317 20.59 -16.98 -4.35
C GLU A 317 20.18 -16.05 -3.19
N ALA A 318 20.32 -14.74 -3.36
CA ALA A 318 19.92 -13.75 -2.35
C ALA A 318 18.40 -13.77 -2.12
N VAL A 319 17.61 -13.86 -3.19
CA VAL A 319 16.15 -13.96 -3.09
C VAL A 319 15.73 -15.29 -2.47
N MET A 320 16.36 -16.40 -2.86
CA MET A 320 16.09 -17.72 -2.28
C MET A 320 16.39 -17.76 -0.79
N ALA A 321 17.54 -17.21 -0.35
CA ALA A 321 17.87 -17.13 1.07
C ALA A 321 16.83 -16.33 1.86
N ALA A 322 16.31 -15.23 1.29
CA ALA A 322 15.24 -14.46 1.91
C ALA A 322 13.91 -15.22 1.96
N VAL A 323 13.60 -16.04 0.94
CA VAL A 323 12.43 -16.92 0.95
C VAL A 323 12.50 -17.93 2.08
N GLU A 324 13.67 -18.57 2.31
CA GLU A 324 13.86 -19.48 3.44
C GLU A 324 13.62 -18.79 4.79
N GLN A 325 14.19 -17.60 4.96
CA GLN A 325 13.97 -16.83 6.20
C GLN A 325 12.51 -16.42 6.38
N ALA A 326 11.82 -16.05 5.30
CA ALA A 326 10.40 -15.70 5.34
C ALA A 326 9.51 -16.92 5.69
N LEU A 327 9.87 -18.12 5.20
CA LEU A 327 9.18 -19.36 5.53
C LEU A 327 9.41 -19.78 6.99
N ALA A 328 10.58 -19.49 7.55
CA ALA A 328 10.92 -19.79 8.94
C ALA A 328 10.35 -18.78 9.95
N ALA A 329 9.97 -17.59 9.52
CA ALA A 329 9.44 -16.51 10.35
C ALA A 329 7.93 -16.61 10.66
N GLN A 330 7.33 -17.77 10.46
CA GLN A 330 5.88 -18.02 10.60
C GLN A 330 5.48 -18.60 11.95
#